data_b9a1d9e573f0f7a02ab562959410d1b1
#
_entry.id   b9a1d9e573f0f7a02ab562959410d1b1
#
_cell.length_a   1.000
_cell.length_b   1.000
_cell.length_c   1.000
_cell.angle_alpha   90.00
_cell.angle_beta   90.00
_cell.angle_gamma   90.00
#
_symmetry.space_group_name_H-M   'P 1'
#
loop_
_entity.id
_entity.type
_entity.pdbx_description
1 polymer ?
#
loop_
_entity_poly.entity_id
_entity_poly.type
_entity_poly.pdbx_seq_one_letter_code
_entity_poly.pdbx_strand_id
1 'polypeptide(L)'
;MVTEIIGTFSETSPPISFLDFIDENLDLSNPDIRAVAETYVYRIWMVYENDYLQYELGLMDEDIWQAKIASMRYVYNLCQYKDITARAMTFNNIDLLTLLDDPNARSCEE
;
A
#
# COMPACT_ATOMS: atom_id res chain seq x y z
N MET A 1 -24.44 2.00 -7.42
CA MET A 1 -23.65 1.13 -8.29
C MET A 1 -22.17 1.39 -8.06
N VAL A 2 -21.38 0.33 -8.12
CA VAL A 2 -19.94 0.45 -7.87
C VAL A 2 -19.26 1.40 -8.84
N THR A 3 -19.62 1.32 -10.12
CA THR A 3 -19.05 2.19 -11.14
C THR A 3 -19.36 3.66 -10.88
N GLU A 4 -20.56 3.95 -10.42
CA GLU A 4 -20.94 5.33 -10.11
C GLU A 4 -20.16 5.87 -8.92
N ILE A 5 -19.97 5.03 -7.91
CA ILE A 5 -19.20 5.42 -6.74
C ILE A 5 -17.76 5.74 -7.13
N ILE A 6 -17.15 4.92 -7.96
CA ILE A 6 -15.79 5.14 -8.44
C ILE A 6 -15.71 6.43 -9.24
N GLY A 7 -16.68 6.65 -10.15
CA GLY A 7 -16.72 7.87 -10.94
C GLY A 7 -16.88 9.11 -10.08
N THR A 8 -17.77 9.06 -9.11
CA THR A 8 -17.99 10.17 -8.20
C THR A 8 -16.71 10.47 -7.40
N PHE A 9 -16.08 9.43 -6.90
CA PHE A 9 -14.83 9.59 -6.15
C PHE A 9 -13.76 10.27 -7.01
N SER A 10 -13.61 9.83 -8.25
CA SER A 10 -12.62 10.40 -9.16
C SER A 10 -12.89 11.86 -9.48
N GLU A 11 -14.16 12.25 -9.54
CA GLU A 11 -14.56 13.62 -9.82
C GLU A 11 -14.34 14.56 -8.65
N THR A 12 -14.45 14.04 -7.42
CA THR A 12 -14.39 14.87 -6.22
C THR A 12 -13.03 14.89 -5.55
N SER A 13 -12.15 13.98 -5.93
CA SER A 13 -10.84 13.86 -5.31
C SER A 13 -9.74 14.20 -6.31
N PRO A 14 -8.61 14.78 -5.85
CA PRO A 14 -7.47 14.98 -6.75
C PRO A 14 -7.06 13.64 -7.34
N PRO A 15 -6.80 13.59 -8.66
CA PRO A 15 -6.37 12.33 -9.27
C PRO A 15 -4.96 11.99 -8.81
N ILE A 16 -4.81 10.78 -8.27
CA ILE A 16 -3.50 10.25 -7.87
C ILE A 16 -3.33 8.91 -8.55
N SER A 17 -2.38 8.83 -9.48
CA SER A 17 -2.01 7.57 -10.11
C SER A 17 -1.07 6.81 -9.18
N PHE A 18 -0.79 5.55 -9.49
CA PHE A 18 0.19 4.79 -8.75
C PHE A 18 1.57 5.46 -8.83
N LEU A 19 1.92 6.02 -9.99
CA LEU A 19 3.20 6.72 -10.15
C LEU A 19 3.27 7.96 -9.26
N ASP A 20 2.17 8.69 -9.13
CA ASP A 20 2.10 9.83 -8.21
C ASP A 20 2.21 9.35 -6.77
N PHE A 21 1.54 8.25 -6.44
CA PHE A 21 1.53 7.70 -5.10
C PHE A 21 2.95 7.35 -4.61
N ILE A 22 3.77 6.77 -5.48
CA ILE A 22 5.12 6.36 -5.09
C ILE A 22 6.15 7.49 -5.21
N ASP A 23 5.76 8.63 -5.75
CA ASP A 23 6.64 9.78 -5.90
C ASP A 23 6.89 10.42 -4.54
N GLU A 24 8.14 10.46 -4.11
CA GLU A 24 8.49 11.04 -2.82
C GLU A 24 8.27 12.56 -2.77
N ASN A 25 8.04 13.18 -3.92
CA ASN A 25 7.76 14.62 -4.00
C ASN A 25 6.26 14.94 -3.97
N LEU A 26 5.40 13.93 -3.83
CA LEU A 26 3.96 14.16 -3.70
C LEU A 26 3.71 15.06 -2.49
N ASP A 27 2.92 16.10 -2.67
CA ASP A 27 2.68 17.10 -1.62
C ASP A 27 1.69 16.60 -0.58
N LEU A 28 2.19 15.89 0.43
CA LEU A 28 1.37 15.37 1.51
C LEU A 28 1.00 16.43 2.55
N SER A 29 1.51 17.67 2.40
CA SER A 29 1.07 18.77 3.25
C SER A 29 -0.28 19.31 2.80
N ASN A 30 -0.69 19.01 1.56
CA ASN A 30 -2.03 19.35 1.08
C ASN A 30 -3.03 18.36 1.69
N PRO A 31 -4.03 18.84 2.49
CA PRO A 31 -4.94 17.92 3.18
C PRO A 31 -5.74 17.01 2.25
N ASP A 32 -6.12 17.50 1.08
CA ASP A 32 -6.89 16.70 0.14
C ASP A 32 -6.05 15.58 -0.47
N ILE A 33 -4.83 15.90 -0.86
CA ILE A 33 -3.90 14.92 -1.42
C ILE A 33 -3.54 13.89 -0.35
N ARG A 34 -3.29 14.34 0.88
CA ARG A 34 -2.97 13.44 1.98
C ARG A 34 -4.12 12.47 2.26
N ALA A 35 -5.36 12.96 2.26
CA ALA A 35 -6.52 12.11 2.51
C ALA A 35 -6.65 11.02 1.44
N VAL A 36 -6.44 11.35 0.18
CA VAL A 36 -6.49 10.38 -0.90
C VAL A 36 -5.36 9.37 -0.76
N ALA A 37 -4.15 9.85 -0.43
CA ALA A 37 -2.99 8.96 -0.26
C ALA A 37 -3.20 8.01 0.92
N GLU A 38 -3.75 8.48 2.04
CA GLU A 38 -4.05 7.62 3.18
C GLU A 38 -5.04 6.52 2.81
N THR A 39 -6.10 6.89 2.09
CA THR A 39 -7.08 5.92 1.62
C THR A 39 -6.40 4.88 0.72
N TYR A 40 -5.50 5.33 -0.14
CA TYR A 40 -4.77 4.44 -1.03
C TYR A 40 -3.93 3.44 -0.24
N VAL A 41 -3.22 3.90 0.80
CA VAL A 41 -2.41 3.03 1.65
C VAL A 41 -3.27 1.95 2.31
N TYR A 42 -4.39 2.35 2.93
CA TYR A 42 -5.25 1.37 3.60
C TYR A 42 -5.81 0.35 2.61
N ARG A 43 -6.23 0.80 1.44
CA ARG A 43 -6.78 -0.11 0.43
C ARG A 43 -5.74 -1.08 -0.10
N ILE A 44 -4.54 -0.61 -0.38
CA ILE A 44 -3.51 -1.48 -0.95
C ILE A 44 -3.11 -2.56 0.05
N TRP A 45 -3.08 -2.24 1.35
CA TRP A 45 -2.74 -3.24 2.36
C TRP A 45 -3.86 -4.24 2.59
N MET A 46 -5.11 -3.83 2.41
CA MET A 46 -6.21 -4.79 2.43
C MET A 46 -6.08 -5.80 1.29
N VAL A 47 -5.73 -5.33 0.10
CA VAL A 47 -5.52 -6.22 -1.04
C VAL A 47 -4.33 -7.14 -0.80
N TYR A 48 -3.23 -6.59 -0.31
CA TYR A 48 -2.03 -7.38 -0.04
C TYR A 48 -2.27 -8.45 1.02
N GLU A 49 -3.02 -8.14 2.07
CA GLU A 49 -3.34 -9.15 3.06
C GLU A 49 -4.19 -10.28 2.46
N ASN A 50 -5.13 -9.92 1.59
CA ASN A 50 -5.91 -10.94 0.89
C ASN A 50 -5.01 -11.81 0.01
N ASP A 51 -4.05 -11.21 -0.68
CA ASP A 51 -3.07 -11.96 -1.47
C ASP A 51 -2.28 -12.93 -0.59
N TYR A 52 -1.87 -12.48 0.59
CA TYR A 52 -1.14 -13.33 1.53
C TYR A 52 -1.99 -14.53 1.96
N LEU A 53 -3.26 -14.30 2.28
CA LEU A 53 -4.16 -15.37 2.68
C LEU A 53 -4.37 -16.37 1.54
N GLN A 54 -4.48 -15.90 0.31
CA GLN A 54 -4.58 -16.77 -0.86
C GLN A 54 -3.34 -17.67 -1.00
N TYR A 55 -2.17 -17.08 -0.80
CA TYR A 55 -0.93 -17.83 -0.85
C TYR A 55 -0.88 -18.87 0.26
N GLU A 56 -1.25 -18.51 1.48
CA GLU A 56 -1.26 -19.43 2.63
C GLU A 56 -2.21 -20.60 2.43
N LEU A 57 -3.30 -20.38 1.69
CA LEU A 57 -4.26 -21.44 1.38
C LEU A 57 -3.85 -22.29 0.18
N GLY A 58 -2.69 -22.02 -0.41
CA GLY A 58 -2.19 -22.78 -1.56
C GLY A 58 -2.87 -22.43 -2.86
N LEU A 59 -3.54 -21.26 -2.92
CA LEU A 59 -4.31 -20.85 -4.09
C LEU A 59 -3.53 -19.92 -5.03
N MET A 60 -2.26 -19.70 -4.77
CA MET A 60 -1.42 -18.82 -5.56
C MET A 60 -0.10 -19.51 -5.91
N ASP A 61 0.30 -19.41 -7.17
CA ASP A 61 1.57 -19.98 -7.62
C ASP A 61 2.74 -19.24 -6.97
N GLU A 62 3.82 -19.95 -6.74
CA GLU A 62 5.01 -19.37 -6.09
C GLU A 62 5.59 -18.20 -6.86
N ASP A 63 5.65 -18.28 -8.20
CA ASP A 63 6.19 -17.21 -9.02
C ASP A 63 5.36 -15.92 -8.89
N ILE A 64 4.04 -16.08 -8.84
CA ILE A 64 3.13 -14.95 -8.66
C ILE A 64 3.32 -14.36 -7.28
N TRP A 65 3.43 -15.22 -6.26
CA TRP A 65 3.65 -14.77 -4.88
C TRP A 65 4.96 -13.99 -4.75
N GLN A 66 6.05 -14.47 -5.37
CA GLN A 66 7.33 -13.78 -5.29
C GLN A 66 7.25 -12.37 -5.89
N ALA A 67 6.53 -12.20 -7.00
CA ALA A 67 6.33 -10.88 -7.59
C ALA A 67 5.52 -9.98 -6.66
N LYS A 68 4.49 -10.53 -6.02
CA LYS A 68 3.65 -9.75 -5.11
C LYS A 68 4.38 -9.34 -3.86
N ILE A 69 5.16 -10.23 -3.26
CA ILE A 69 5.89 -9.89 -2.04
C ILE A 69 6.97 -8.81 -2.32
N ALA A 70 7.56 -8.84 -3.51
CA ALA A 70 8.50 -7.80 -3.90
C ALA A 70 7.80 -6.44 -3.98
N SER A 71 6.60 -6.39 -4.54
CA SER A 71 5.79 -5.18 -4.61
C SER A 71 5.40 -4.70 -3.21
N MET A 72 5.00 -5.62 -2.33
CA MET A 72 4.63 -5.30 -0.96
C MET A 72 5.80 -4.68 -0.21
N ARG A 73 7.00 -5.25 -0.35
CA ARG A 73 8.19 -4.71 0.31
C ARG A 73 8.52 -3.32 -0.19
N TYR A 74 8.35 -3.08 -1.49
CA TYR A 74 8.59 -1.77 -2.06
C TYR A 74 7.66 -0.72 -1.41
N VAL A 75 6.36 -1.00 -1.37
CA VAL A 75 5.38 -0.09 -0.79
C VAL A 75 5.59 0.08 0.71
N TYR A 76 5.89 -1.01 1.41
CA TYR A 76 6.13 -0.98 2.85
C TYR A 76 7.28 -0.05 3.22
N ASN A 77 8.28 0.06 2.34
CA ASN A 77 9.47 0.85 2.60
C ASN A 77 9.42 2.27 2.00
N LEU A 78 8.26 2.70 1.50
CA LEU A 78 8.10 4.09 1.07
C LEU A 78 8.09 4.99 2.29
N CYS A 79 9.14 5.80 2.43
CA CYS A 79 9.35 6.60 3.64
C CYS A 79 8.26 7.63 3.87
N GLN A 80 7.71 8.21 2.81
CA GLN A 80 6.67 9.24 2.94
C GLN A 80 5.39 8.70 3.56
N TYR A 81 5.20 7.38 3.59
CA TYR A 81 3.99 6.77 4.15
C TYR A 81 4.26 5.94 5.41
N LYS A 82 5.42 6.07 6.02
CA LYS A 82 5.78 5.23 7.18
C LYS A 82 4.73 5.29 8.29
N ASP A 83 4.28 6.49 8.63
CA ASP A 83 3.30 6.66 9.71
C ASP A 83 1.97 6.01 9.36
N ILE A 84 1.50 6.23 8.13
CA ILE A 84 0.23 5.70 7.67
C ILE A 84 0.30 4.18 7.56
N THR A 85 1.41 3.68 7.01
CA THR A 85 1.62 2.23 6.87
C THR A 85 1.66 1.55 8.23
N ALA A 86 2.33 2.15 9.21
CA ALA A 86 2.38 1.58 10.56
C ALA A 86 0.97 1.43 11.15
N ARG A 87 0.12 2.43 10.94
CA ARG A 87 -1.27 2.35 11.41
C ARG A 87 -2.06 1.27 10.66
N ALA A 88 -1.89 1.20 9.35
CA ALA A 88 -2.57 0.19 8.54
C ALA A 88 -2.15 -1.23 8.97
N MET A 89 -0.87 -1.41 9.28
CA MET A 89 -0.33 -2.70 9.66
C MET A 89 -0.88 -3.22 10.99
N THR A 90 -1.44 -2.35 11.85
CA THR A 90 -2.02 -2.84 13.11
C THR A 90 -3.20 -3.78 12.88
N PHE A 91 -3.79 -3.74 11.69
CA PHE A 91 -4.92 -4.58 11.34
C PHE A 91 -4.53 -5.78 10.47
N ASN A 92 -3.25 -5.95 10.20
CA ASN A 92 -2.78 -7.01 9.31
C ASN A 92 -2.19 -8.17 10.10
N ASN A 93 -2.05 -9.31 9.41
CA ASN A 93 -1.50 -10.51 10.00
C ASN A 93 -0.03 -10.30 10.33
N ILE A 94 0.36 -10.67 11.56
CA ILE A 94 1.74 -10.48 12.02
C ILE A 94 2.75 -11.30 11.20
N ASP A 95 2.31 -12.45 10.67
CA ASP A 95 3.21 -13.27 9.85
C ASP A 95 3.54 -12.58 8.53
N LEU A 96 2.59 -11.81 7.98
CA LEU A 96 2.86 -11.00 6.81
C LEU A 96 3.92 -9.94 7.12
N LEU A 97 3.82 -9.31 8.28
CA LEU A 97 4.78 -8.29 8.69
C LEU A 97 6.21 -8.82 8.72
N THR A 98 6.40 -10.04 9.18
CA THR A 98 7.76 -10.62 9.23
C THR A 98 8.34 -10.83 7.84
N LEU A 99 7.50 -11.05 6.84
CA LEU A 99 7.94 -11.22 5.46
C LEU A 99 8.34 -9.89 4.80
N LEU A 100 7.85 -8.78 5.34
CA LEU A 100 8.11 -7.45 4.78
C LEU A 100 9.41 -6.85 5.29
N ASP A 101 9.98 -7.42 6.33
CA ASP A 101 11.21 -6.92 6.91
C ASP A 101 12.37 -7.16 5.96
N ASP A 102 13.01 -6.09 5.53
CA ASP A 102 14.12 -6.15 4.58
C ASP A 102 15.33 -5.47 5.20
N PRO A 103 16.37 -6.24 5.57
CA PRO A 103 17.56 -5.66 6.20
C PRO A 103 18.34 -4.73 5.27
N ASN A 104 18.07 -4.80 3.97
CA ASN A 104 18.73 -3.93 3.00
C ASN A 104 17.89 -2.69 2.65
N ALA A 105 16.76 -2.51 3.32
CA ALA A 105 15.89 -1.37 3.05
C ALA A 105 16.56 -0.06 3.45
N ARG A 106 16.26 0.99 2.68
CA ARG A 106 16.79 2.32 2.96
C ARG A 106 16.20 2.86 4.27
N SER A 107 17.06 3.51 5.07
CA SER A 107 16.61 4.16 6.28
C SER A 107 15.75 5.39 5.94
N CYS A 108 14.69 5.60 6.71
CA CYS A 108 13.81 6.75 6.54
C CYS A 108 14.14 7.89 7.49
N GLU A 109 15.23 7.82 8.22
CA GLU A 109 15.55 8.81 9.23
C GLU A 109 16.27 10.04 8.68
N GLU A 110 16.58 10.05 7.40
CA GLU A 110 17.29 11.19 6.81
C GLU A 110 16.35 12.21 6.18
#